data_dc721287a752196d5e6dc5f3b2e1517d
#
_entry.id   dc721287a752196d5e6dc5f3b2e1517d
#
_cell.length_a   1.000
_cell.length_b   1.000
_cell.length_c   1.000
_cell.angle_alpha   90.00
_cell.angle_beta   90.00
_cell.angle_gamma   90.00
#
_symmetry.space_group_name_H-M   'P 1'
#
loop_
_entity.id
_entity.type
_entity.pdbx_description
1 polymer ?
#
loop_
_entity_poly.entity_id
_entity_poly.type
_entity_poly.pdbx_seq_one_letter_code
_entity_poly.pdbx_strand_id
1 'polypeptide(L)'
;MGNYYSYKRISTDTERQNSNRQIKSLERYAKDHDIEYLIDFTEEKSAKNFTERPQFRKLDKLLQAGDTVVFKDLYRFTREAENGYKKYMEWLDRGINMVFLDNPTVSSDYIRQMMTTAEQQDIVTKTAMESIIKLLIIVELHRGEKQRLYISQSIKDGIAASNKRSGRKPGQLDKMSDALREDILKYLSDRSIKQVDLMRKYNISRNTLKKYISLIQ
;
A
#
# COMPACT_ATOMS: atom_id res chain seq x y z
N MET A 1 5.82 14.09 27.07
CA MET A 1 6.18 13.75 25.69
C MET A 1 5.04 12.92 25.12
N GLY A 2 4.60 13.22 23.89
CA GLY A 2 3.58 12.40 23.23
C GLY A 2 4.17 11.09 22.71
N ASN A 3 3.29 10.13 22.42
CA ASN A 3 3.70 8.84 21.87
C ASN A 3 3.90 8.93 20.36
N TYR A 4 4.72 8.03 19.82
CA TYR A 4 4.93 7.88 18.38
C TYR A 4 4.19 6.64 17.87
N TYR A 5 3.53 6.80 16.73
CA TYR A 5 2.84 5.72 16.02
C TYR A 5 3.30 5.69 14.57
N SER A 6 3.41 4.51 13.99
CA SER A 6 3.58 4.38 12.54
C SER A 6 2.29 3.92 11.87
N TYR A 7 2.03 4.40 10.65
CA TYR A 7 0.91 3.93 9.86
C TYR A 7 1.35 3.54 8.46
N LYS A 8 1.09 2.28 8.13
CA LYS A 8 1.40 1.65 6.84
C LYS A 8 0.11 1.21 6.16
N ARG A 9 0.06 1.30 4.83
CA ARG A 9 -1.04 0.76 4.06
C ARG A 9 -0.53 -0.10 2.92
N ILE A 10 -1.05 -1.34 2.88
CA ILE A 10 -0.70 -2.37 1.91
C ILE A 10 -1.96 -2.68 1.12
N SER A 11 -1.93 -2.64 -0.21
CA SER A 11 -3.02 -3.09 -1.07
C SER A 11 -2.52 -4.21 -1.96
N THR A 12 -3.04 -5.43 -1.78
CA THR A 12 -2.85 -6.62 -2.62
C THR A 12 -1.41 -7.15 -2.86
N ASP A 13 -1.30 -8.37 -3.40
CA ASP A 13 -0.07 -9.18 -3.53
C ASP A 13 1.11 -8.51 -4.28
N THR A 14 0.85 -7.60 -5.20
CA THR A 14 1.87 -6.84 -5.93
C THR A 14 2.59 -5.78 -5.06
N GLU A 15 2.02 -5.40 -3.93
CA GLU A 15 2.58 -4.36 -3.05
C GLU A 15 3.45 -4.89 -1.90
N ARG A 16 3.70 -6.18 -1.81
CA ARG A 16 4.64 -6.74 -0.81
C ARG A 16 6.03 -6.12 -0.93
N GLN A 17 6.51 -5.83 -2.14
CA GLN A 17 7.79 -5.12 -2.34
C GLN A 17 7.72 -3.65 -1.88
N ASN A 18 6.58 -2.98 -2.11
CA ASN A 18 6.36 -1.61 -1.65
C ASN A 18 6.15 -1.53 -0.13
N SER A 19 5.63 -2.59 0.49
CA SER A 19 5.52 -2.75 1.94
C SER A 19 6.90 -2.71 2.61
N ASN A 20 7.86 -3.47 2.11
CA ASN A 20 9.22 -3.50 2.65
C ASN A 20 9.90 -2.11 2.58
N ARG A 21 9.65 -1.34 1.52
CA ARG A 21 10.17 0.04 1.42
C ARG A 21 9.54 0.97 2.45
N GLN A 22 8.23 0.83 2.73
CA GLN A 22 7.58 1.61 3.78
C GLN A 22 8.16 1.28 5.15
N ILE A 23 8.27 -0.01 5.47
CA ILE A 23 8.83 -0.50 6.74
C ILE A 23 10.23 0.07 6.94
N LYS A 24 11.14 -0.15 5.98
CA LYS A 24 12.52 0.36 6.07
C LYS A 24 12.61 1.88 6.23
N SER A 25 11.72 2.65 5.58
CA SER A 25 11.71 4.11 5.73
C SER A 25 11.28 4.54 7.13
N LEU A 26 10.26 3.89 7.70
CA LEU A 26 9.76 4.16 9.04
C LEU A 26 10.77 3.74 10.12
N GLU A 27 11.37 2.55 9.98
CA GLU A 27 12.45 2.06 10.89
C GLU A 27 13.66 3.00 10.87
N ARG A 28 14.06 3.45 9.67
CA ARG A 28 15.14 4.41 9.53
C ARG A 28 14.83 5.71 10.24
N TYR A 29 13.64 6.26 10.05
CA TYR A 29 13.19 7.49 10.74
C TYR A 29 13.24 7.31 12.26
N ALA A 30 12.73 6.19 12.77
CA ALA A 30 12.78 5.89 14.20
C ALA A 30 14.21 5.87 14.74
N LYS A 31 15.11 5.21 14.04
CA LYS A 31 16.53 5.14 14.40
C LYS A 31 17.22 6.52 14.34
N ASP A 32 16.98 7.28 13.27
CA ASP A 32 17.62 8.58 13.05
C ASP A 32 17.18 9.64 14.09
N HIS A 33 15.99 9.46 14.72
CA HIS A 33 15.41 10.36 15.72
C HIS A 33 15.41 9.80 17.14
N ASP A 34 15.99 8.61 17.35
CA ASP A 34 16.04 7.90 18.64
C ASP A 34 14.64 7.78 19.29
N ILE A 35 13.67 7.30 18.48
CA ILE A 35 12.27 7.10 18.92
C ILE A 35 11.86 5.64 18.75
N GLU A 36 10.89 5.22 19.57
CA GLU A 36 10.20 3.95 19.41
C GLU A 36 8.71 4.17 19.10
N TYR A 37 8.18 3.39 18.16
CA TYR A 37 6.75 3.41 17.89
C TYR A 37 6.00 2.59 18.95
N LEU A 38 5.05 3.24 19.65
CA LEU A 38 4.21 2.55 20.62
C LEU A 38 3.37 1.46 19.94
N ILE A 39 2.84 1.75 18.77
CA ILE A 39 2.07 0.81 17.94
C ILE A 39 2.36 1.06 16.47
N ASP A 40 2.58 -0.04 15.73
CA ASP A 40 2.68 -0.07 14.28
C ASP A 40 1.35 -0.47 13.65
N PHE A 41 0.65 0.48 13.04
CA PHE A 41 -0.61 0.22 12.37
C PHE A 41 -0.38 -0.21 10.91
N THR A 42 -0.93 -1.36 10.53
CA THR A 42 -0.89 -1.85 9.15
C THR A 42 -2.30 -2.04 8.61
N GLU A 43 -2.68 -1.27 7.61
CA GLU A 43 -3.96 -1.35 6.93
C GLU A 43 -3.83 -2.17 5.65
N GLU A 44 -4.52 -3.31 5.58
CA GLU A 44 -4.48 -4.23 4.42
C GLU A 44 -5.52 -3.91 3.35
N LYS A 45 -6.35 -2.88 3.58
CA LYS A 45 -7.41 -2.49 2.65
C LYS A 45 -7.05 -1.27 1.82
N SER A 46 -7.41 -1.33 0.55
CA SER A 46 -7.29 -0.24 -0.42
C SER A 46 -8.46 0.76 -0.34
N ALA A 47 -9.14 0.85 0.81
CA ALA A 47 -10.32 1.68 0.97
C ALA A 47 -10.00 3.16 0.70
N LYS A 48 -10.89 3.83 -0.05
CA LYS A 48 -10.77 5.26 -0.34
C LYS A 48 -11.03 6.07 0.92
N ASN A 49 -12.10 5.75 1.64
CA ASN A 49 -12.60 6.50 2.78
C ASN A 49 -11.95 6.07 4.10
N PHE A 50 -11.79 7.01 5.03
CA PHE A 50 -11.28 6.73 6.38
C PHE A 50 -12.17 5.76 7.16
N THR A 51 -13.49 5.83 6.95
CA THR A 51 -14.49 4.97 7.62
C THR A 51 -14.32 3.49 7.28
N GLU A 52 -13.80 3.17 6.10
CA GLU A 52 -13.57 1.81 5.63
C GLU A 52 -12.21 1.23 6.07
N ARG A 53 -11.41 2.00 6.83
CA ARG A 53 -10.08 1.64 7.32
C ARG A 53 -10.11 1.32 8.81
N PRO A 54 -10.27 0.06 9.21
CA PRO A 54 -10.38 -0.30 10.62
C PRO A 54 -9.15 0.08 11.44
N GLN A 55 -7.93 -0.04 10.88
CA GLN A 55 -6.71 0.32 11.60
C GLN A 55 -6.57 1.85 11.75
N PHE A 56 -6.93 2.61 10.72
CA PHE A 56 -6.97 4.07 10.81
C PHE A 56 -7.96 4.55 11.86
N ARG A 57 -9.15 3.94 11.93
CA ARG A 57 -10.15 4.27 12.96
C ARG A 57 -9.69 3.93 14.37
N LYS A 58 -8.94 2.84 14.56
CA LYS A 58 -8.33 2.51 15.86
C LYS A 58 -7.29 3.56 16.25
N LEU A 59 -6.40 3.90 15.32
CA LEU A 59 -5.39 4.93 15.50
C LEU A 59 -6.05 6.26 15.87
N ASP A 60 -7.01 6.74 15.09
CA ASP A 60 -7.70 8.02 15.30
C ASP A 60 -8.35 8.15 16.69
N LYS A 61 -8.90 7.03 17.22
CA LYS A 61 -9.48 6.97 18.58
C LYS A 61 -8.45 6.97 19.70
N LEU A 62 -7.25 6.46 19.45
CA LEU A 62 -6.19 6.38 20.45
C LEU A 62 -5.42 7.69 20.59
N LEU A 63 -5.31 8.47 19.51
CA LEU A 63 -4.48 9.66 19.43
C LEU A 63 -4.95 10.76 20.40
N GLN A 64 -3.99 11.29 21.13
CA GLN A 64 -4.14 12.42 22.05
C GLN A 64 -3.26 13.60 21.60
N ALA A 65 -3.51 14.78 22.15
CA ALA A 65 -2.69 15.96 21.89
C ALA A 65 -1.22 15.70 22.26
N GLY A 66 -0.33 16.08 21.34
CA GLY A 66 1.11 15.83 21.48
C GLY A 66 1.61 14.53 20.87
N ASP A 67 0.71 13.59 20.55
CA ASP A 67 1.09 12.37 19.86
C ASP A 67 1.54 12.63 18.41
N THR A 68 2.43 11.78 17.89
CA THR A 68 3.00 11.89 16.54
C THR A 68 2.69 10.63 15.73
N VAL A 69 2.12 10.81 14.54
CA VAL A 69 1.93 9.73 13.58
C VAL A 69 2.87 9.91 12.40
N VAL A 70 3.67 8.90 12.13
CA VAL A 70 4.64 8.89 11.03
C VAL A 70 4.09 8.07 9.86
N PHE A 71 4.00 8.71 8.70
CA PHE A 71 3.62 8.12 7.43
C PHE A 71 4.80 8.17 6.48
N LYS A 72 4.95 7.17 5.61
CA LYS A 72 5.93 7.27 4.54
C LYS A 72 5.61 8.43 3.60
N ASP A 73 4.37 8.51 3.17
CA ASP A 73 3.89 9.52 2.22
C ASP A 73 2.44 9.93 2.53
N LEU A 74 2.01 11.06 1.99
CA LEU A 74 0.67 11.61 2.20
C LEU A 74 -0.45 10.69 1.69
N TYR A 75 -0.15 9.78 0.73
CA TYR A 75 -1.14 8.82 0.23
C TYR A 75 -1.48 7.72 1.20
N ARG A 76 -0.61 7.45 2.16
CA ARG A 76 -0.90 6.51 3.24
C ARG A 76 -1.95 7.10 4.17
N PHE A 77 -1.89 8.41 4.35
CA PHE A 77 -2.92 9.13 5.09
C PHE A 77 -4.25 9.14 4.32
N THR A 78 -4.30 9.70 3.11
CA THR A 78 -5.54 9.78 2.32
C THR A 78 -5.30 9.67 0.82
N ARG A 79 -6.37 9.35 0.06
CA ARG A 79 -6.44 9.40 -1.40
C ARG A 79 -7.49 10.40 -1.89
N GLU A 80 -8.25 11.00 -0.98
CA GLU A 80 -9.29 11.98 -1.28
C GLU A 80 -8.81 13.35 -0.80
N ALA A 81 -8.75 14.32 -1.70
CA ALA A 81 -8.20 15.63 -1.38
C ALA A 81 -9.05 16.36 -0.35
N GLU A 82 -10.37 16.41 -0.54
CA GLU A 82 -11.25 17.19 0.34
C GLU A 82 -11.41 16.57 1.72
N ASN A 83 -11.76 15.27 1.78
CA ASN A 83 -11.89 14.57 3.06
C ASN A 83 -10.53 14.44 3.77
N GLY A 84 -9.46 14.30 2.99
CA GLY A 84 -8.10 14.31 3.50
C GLY A 84 -7.72 15.64 4.15
N TYR A 85 -8.04 16.74 3.50
CA TYR A 85 -7.82 18.07 4.05
C TYR A 85 -8.60 18.29 5.36
N LYS A 86 -9.91 17.94 5.38
CA LYS A 86 -10.74 18.05 6.59
C LYS A 86 -10.16 17.24 7.77
N LYS A 87 -9.77 15.99 7.52
CA LYS A 87 -9.19 15.11 8.55
C LYS A 87 -7.79 15.59 8.99
N TYR A 88 -7.01 16.15 8.07
CA TYR A 88 -5.72 16.73 8.37
C TYR A 88 -5.85 17.93 9.34
N MET A 89 -6.77 18.85 9.03
CA MET A 89 -7.04 20.00 9.89
C MET A 89 -7.62 19.58 11.24
N GLU A 90 -8.54 18.61 11.28
CA GLU A 90 -9.07 18.05 12.53
C GLU A 90 -7.94 17.53 13.44
N TRP A 91 -6.99 16.77 12.89
CA TRP A 91 -5.86 16.28 13.66
C TRP A 91 -4.92 17.39 14.10
N LEU A 92 -4.70 18.39 13.25
CA LEU A 92 -3.88 19.55 13.58
C LEU A 92 -4.49 20.33 14.76
N ASP A 93 -5.81 20.56 14.73
CA ASP A 93 -6.58 21.26 15.78
C ASP A 93 -6.60 20.47 17.10
N ARG A 94 -6.63 19.14 17.02
CA ARG A 94 -6.50 18.24 18.19
C ARG A 94 -5.07 18.22 18.76
N GLY A 95 -4.13 18.93 18.17
CA GLY A 95 -2.74 18.94 18.62
C GLY A 95 -1.94 17.68 18.27
N ILE A 96 -2.42 16.89 17.29
CA ILE A 96 -1.74 15.68 16.81
C ILE A 96 -0.68 16.08 15.77
N ASN A 97 0.50 15.49 15.87
CA ASN A 97 1.59 15.71 14.93
C ASN A 97 1.55 14.65 13.81
N MET A 98 1.72 15.12 12.59
CA MET A 98 1.79 14.26 11.40
C MET A 98 3.13 14.49 10.71
N VAL A 99 3.87 13.41 10.49
CA VAL A 99 5.15 13.41 9.77
C VAL A 99 5.00 12.62 8.49
N PHE A 100 5.30 13.24 7.35
CA PHE A 100 5.28 12.61 6.03
C PHE A 100 6.69 12.58 5.48
N LEU A 101 7.33 11.40 5.46
CA LEU A 101 8.75 11.25 5.13
C LEU A 101 9.08 11.71 3.71
N ASP A 102 8.23 11.38 2.75
CA ASP A 102 8.41 11.75 1.34
C ASP A 102 7.83 13.16 1.00
N ASN A 103 7.06 13.77 1.94
CA ASN A 103 6.39 15.05 1.74
C ASN A 103 6.56 15.96 2.99
N PRO A 104 7.78 16.34 3.36
CA PRO A 104 8.03 17.08 4.62
C PRO A 104 7.34 18.46 4.67
N THR A 105 7.11 19.10 3.53
CA THR A 105 6.45 20.41 3.41
C THR A 105 4.97 20.40 3.83
N VAL A 106 4.36 19.24 3.96
CA VAL A 106 3.00 19.06 4.50
C VAL A 106 2.99 18.34 5.84
N SER A 107 4.13 18.14 6.48
CA SER A 107 4.20 17.70 7.87
C SER A 107 3.69 18.79 8.80
N SER A 108 3.06 18.39 9.91
CA SER A 108 2.36 19.32 10.82
C SER A 108 3.23 20.44 11.37
N ASP A 109 4.50 20.15 11.64
CA ASP A 109 5.42 21.15 12.18
C ASP A 109 5.65 22.30 11.18
N TYR A 110 5.88 21.97 9.91
CA TYR A 110 6.04 22.96 8.86
C TYR A 110 4.76 23.81 8.68
N ILE A 111 3.61 23.15 8.63
CA ILE A 111 2.31 23.84 8.49
C ILE A 111 2.01 24.72 9.70
N ARG A 112 2.24 24.26 10.94
CA ARG A 112 2.07 25.09 12.14
C ARG A 112 2.97 26.30 12.14
N GLN A 113 4.23 26.15 11.74
CA GLN A 113 5.16 27.27 11.63
C GLN A 113 4.64 28.31 10.62
N MET A 114 4.12 27.90 9.47
CA MET A 114 3.49 28.80 8.50
C MET A 114 2.24 29.47 9.08
N MET A 115 1.38 28.72 9.81
CA MET A 115 0.17 29.26 10.44
C MET A 115 0.52 30.31 11.53
N THR A 116 1.48 30.01 12.39
CA THR A 116 1.97 30.95 13.40
C THR A 116 2.52 32.24 12.77
N THR A 117 3.24 32.11 11.66
CA THR A 117 3.72 33.27 10.90
C THR A 117 2.55 34.08 10.32
N ALA A 118 1.51 33.41 9.83
CA ALA A 118 0.31 34.06 9.31
C ALA A 118 -0.48 34.81 10.39
N GLU A 119 -0.57 34.26 11.61
CA GLU A 119 -1.28 34.90 12.73
C GLU A 119 -0.68 36.24 13.17
N GLN A 120 0.60 36.48 12.88
CA GLN A 120 1.31 37.71 13.19
C GLN A 120 1.11 38.81 12.13
N GLN A 121 0.38 38.53 11.06
CA GLN A 121 0.16 39.45 9.95
C GLN A 121 -1.20 40.15 10.06
N ASP A 122 -1.40 41.17 9.22
CA ASP A 122 -2.71 41.79 9.03
C ASP A 122 -3.73 40.79 8.46
N ILE A 123 -5.02 41.12 8.60
CA ILE A 123 -6.11 40.20 8.24
C ILE A 123 -6.08 39.77 6.76
N VAL A 124 -5.65 40.62 5.85
CA VAL A 124 -5.59 40.30 4.42
C VAL A 124 -4.46 39.32 4.16
N THR A 125 -3.28 39.61 4.68
CA THR A 125 -2.09 38.75 4.58
C THR A 125 -2.34 37.40 5.25
N LYS A 126 -2.94 37.37 6.44
CA LYS A 126 -3.33 36.15 7.13
C LYS A 126 -4.24 35.29 6.27
N THR A 127 -5.31 35.84 5.74
CA THR A 127 -6.27 35.11 4.88
C THR A 127 -5.61 34.56 3.62
N ALA A 128 -4.71 35.34 3.00
CA ALA A 128 -3.95 34.88 1.87
C ALA A 128 -3.02 33.71 2.22
N MET A 129 -2.30 33.77 3.33
CA MET A 129 -1.43 32.69 3.79
C MET A 129 -2.21 31.43 4.15
N GLU A 130 -3.34 31.51 4.83
CA GLU A 130 -4.22 30.37 5.10
C GLU A 130 -4.70 29.71 3.80
N SER A 131 -5.03 30.51 2.78
CA SER A 131 -5.40 30.01 1.46
C SER A 131 -4.24 29.30 0.76
N ILE A 132 -3.01 29.80 0.89
CA ILE A 132 -1.80 29.18 0.35
C ILE A 132 -1.53 27.85 1.06
N ILE A 133 -1.66 27.77 2.38
CA ILE A 133 -1.49 26.55 3.17
C ILE A 133 -2.51 25.50 2.71
N LYS A 134 -3.78 25.89 2.57
CA LYS A 134 -4.83 25.01 2.05
C LYS A 134 -4.50 24.49 0.66
N LEU A 135 -4.07 25.35 -0.24
CA LEU A 135 -3.64 24.99 -1.60
C LEU A 135 -2.46 24.01 -1.57
N LEU A 136 -1.45 24.26 -0.75
CA LEU A 136 -0.27 23.41 -0.62
C LEU A 136 -0.68 21.97 -0.28
N ILE A 137 -1.51 21.81 0.74
CA ILE A 137 -1.99 20.47 1.18
C ILE A 137 -2.81 19.80 0.06
N ILE A 138 -3.73 20.54 -0.55
CA ILE A 138 -4.59 20.01 -1.62
C ILE A 138 -3.77 19.63 -2.86
N VAL A 139 -2.80 20.44 -3.27
CA VAL A 139 -1.94 20.16 -4.42
C VAL A 139 -1.11 18.90 -4.19
N GLU A 140 -0.53 18.75 -3.00
CA GLU A 140 0.20 17.53 -2.67
C GLU A 140 -0.72 16.28 -2.65
N LEU A 141 -1.94 16.41 -2.15
CA LEU A 141 -2.94 15.33 -2.22
C LEU A 141 -3.29 14.96 -3.66
N HIS A 142 -3.51 15.94 -4.54
CA HIS A 142 -3.81 15.69 -5.96
C HIS A 142 -2.61 15.17 -6.76
N ARG A 143 -1.40 15.64 -6.42
CA ARG A 143 -0.19 15.23 -7.13
C ARG A 143 -0.03 13.72 -7.22
N GLY A 144 -0.31 13.01 -6.17
CA GLY A 144 -0.16 11.60 -6.21
C GLY A 144 -1.33 10.85 -6.79
N GLU A 145 -2.51 11.36 -6.74
CA GLU A 145 -3.60 10.78 -7.53
C GLU A 145 -3.23 10.84 -9.02
N LYS A 146 -2.77 11.98 -9.49
CA LYS A 146 -2.26 12.13 -10.87
C LYS A 146 -1.10 11.20 -11.17
N GLN A 147 -0.11 11.09 -10.28
CA GLN A 147 1.03 10.19 -10.48
C GLN A 147 0.59 8.72 -10.56
N ARG A 148 -0.36 8.29 -9.74
CA ARG A 148 -0.92 6.93 -9.81
C ARG A 148 -1.66 6.68 -11.13
N LEU A 149 -2.47 7.64 -11.57
CA LEU A 149 -3.17 7.55 -12.86
C LEU A 149 -2.18 7.48 -14.02
N TYR A 150 -1.15 8.32 -13.98
CA TYR A 150 -0.09 8.32 -14.99
C TYR A 150 0.65 6.97 -15.05
N ILE A 151 1.07 6.43 -13.90
CA ILE A 151 1.73 5.11 -13.84
C ILE A 151 0.78 4.01 -14.35
N SER A 152 -0.49 4.03 -13.94
CA SER A 152 -1.48 3.06 -14.40
C SER A 152 -1.68 3.13 -15.92
N GLN A 153 -1.74 4.33 -16.47
CA GLN A 153 -1.86 4.51 -17.92
C GLN A 153 -0.60 4.06 -18.65
N SER A 154 0.59 4.44 -18.18
CA SER A 154 1.86 4.02 -18.77
C SER A 154 2.03 2.50 -18.77
N ILE A 155 1.55 1.80 -17.72
CA ILE A 155 1.56 0.33 -17.70
C ILE A 155 0.60 -0.22 -18.76
N LYS A 156 -0.60 0.33 -18.90
CA LYS A 156 -1.58 -0.09 -19.92
C LYS A 156 -1.03 0.13 -21.34
N ASP A 157 -0.44 1.29 -21.55
CA ASP A 157 0.17 1.64 -22.85
C ASP A 157 1.37 0.72 -23.16
N GLY A 158 2.20 0.42 -22.17
CA GLY A 158 3.29 -0.54 -22.29
C GLY A 158 2.81 -1.96 -22.60
N ILE A 159 1.71 -2.41 -21.99
CA ILE A 159 1.08 -3.71 -22.30
C ILE A 159 0.50 -3.69 -23.70
N ALA A 160 -0.17 -2.63 -24.12
CA ALA A 160 -0.76 -2.48 -25.45
C ALA A 160 0.30 -2.43 -26.56
N ALA A 161 1.42 -1.75 -26.30
CA ALA A 161 2.56 -1.69 -27.24
C ALA A 161 3.39 -2.97 -27.27
N SER A 162 3.23 -3.86 -26.31
CA SER A 162 3.96 -5.12 -26.24
C SER A 162 3.34 -6.17 -27.17
N ASN A 163 4.11 -6.65 -28.12
CA ASN A 163 3.74 -7.81 -28.95
C ASN A 163 3.79 -9.15 -28.18
N LYS A 164 4.18 -9.12 -26.91
CA LYS A 164 4.23 -10.31 -26.06
C LYS A 164 2.86 -10.58 -25.46
N ARG A 165 2.31 -11.75 -25.73
CA ARG A 165 1.07 -12.20 -25.11
C ARG A 165 1.26 -12.27 -23.61
N SER A 166 0.51 -11.46 -22.85
CA SER A 166 0.53 -11.49 -21.39
C SER A 166 -0.06 -12.80 -20.90
N GLY A 167 0.54 -13.37 -19.85
CA GLY A 167 0.06 -14.60 -19.24
C GLY A 167 0.88 -15.84 -19.60
N ARG A 168 0.41 -16.99 -19.11
CA ARG A 168 1.06 -18.28 -19.34
C ARG A 168 1.01 -18.68 -20.80
N LYS A 169 2.14 -19.10 -21.36
CA LYS A 169 2.19 -19.61 -22.74
C LYS A 169 1.25 -20.82 -22.90
N PRO A 170 0.39 -20.87 -23.94
CA PRO A 170 -0.43 -22.04 -24.18
C PRO A 170 0.47 -23.29 -24.36
N GLY A 171 0.07 -24.39 -23.73
CA GLY A 171 0.83 -25.65 -23.84
C GLY A 171 2.02 -25.80 -22.88
N GLN A 172 2.42 -24.77 -22.14
CA GLN A 172 3.49 -24.90 -21.16
C GLN A 172 2.97 -25.61 -19.89
N LEU A 173 3.57 -26.75 -19.57
CA LEU A 173 3.22 -27.63 -18.46
C LEU A 173 4.27 -27.48 -17.35
N ASP A 174 4.20 -26.39 -16.57
CA ASP A 174 5.26 -25.98 -15.63
C ASP A 174 5.58 -27.02 -14.53
N LYS A 175 4.65 -27.92 -14.23
CA LYS A 175 4.82 -28.98 -13.24
C LYS A 175 4.90 -30.38 -13.86
N MET A 176 4.96 -30.49 -15.17
CA MET A 176 5.13 -31.77 -15.87
C MET A 176 6.63 -32.07 -15.94
N SER A 177 7.09 -32.95 -15.05
CA SER A 177 8.41 -33.56 -15.14
C SER A 177 8.35 -34.85 -15.91
N ASP A 178 9.49 -35.31 -16.44
CA ASP A 178 9.56 -36.64 -17.14
C ASP A 178 9.13 -37.76 -16.22
N ALA A 179 9.53 -37.72 -14.94
CA ALA A 179 9.08 -38.69 -13.93
C ALA A 179 7.56 -38.68 -13.72
N LEU A 180 6.92 -37.50 -13.69
CA LEU A 180 5.46 -37.42 -13.60
C LEU A 180 4.79 -37.99 -14.86
N ARG A 181 5.36 -37.73 -16.01
CA ARG A 181 4.87 -38.28 -17.28
C ARG A 181 4.91 -39.80 -17.30
N GLU A 182 6.02 -40.40 -16.90
CA GLU A 182 6.16 -41.85 -16.77
C GLU A 182 5.17 -42.46 -15.77
N ASP A 183 5.01 -41.84 -14.63
CA ASP A 183 4.08 -42.30 -13.59
C ASP A 183 2.60 -42.15 -14.05
N ILE A 184 2.27 -41.17 -14.88
CA ILE A 184 0.94 -41.06 -15.50
C ILE A 184 0.74 -42.20 -16.52
N LEU A 185 1.74 -42.53 -17.32
CA LEU A 185 1.66 -43.68 -18.24
C LEU A 185 1.45 -44.99 -17.48
N LYS A 186 2.16 -45.20 -16.38
CA LYS A 186 1.94 -46.36 -15.48
C LYS A 186 0.53 -46.36 -14.91
N TYR A 187 0.03 -45.24 -14.44
CA TYR A 187 -1.35 -45.09 -13.94
C TYR A 187 -2.40 -45.45 -15.00
N LEU A 188 -2.14 -45.11 -16.26
CA LEU A 188 -3.06 -45.47 -17.37
C LEU A 188 -3.06 -46.96 -17.70
N SER A 189 -1.96 -47.66 -17.45
CA SER A 189 -1.82 -49.11 -17.68
C SER A 189 -2.13 -49.97 -16.46
N ASP A 190 -1.93 -49.45 -15.29
CA ASP A 190 -2.11 -50.20 -14.04
C ASP A 190 -3.18 -49.56 -13.13
N ARG A 191 -4.32 -50.25 -12.94
CA ARG A 191 -5.44 -49.78 -12.12
C ARG A 191 -5.16 -49.80 -10.63
N SER A 192 -4.04 -50.37 -10.17
CA SER A 192 -3.67 -50.39 -8.74
C SER A 192 -3.19 -49.01 -8.26
N ILE A 193 -2.69 -48.17 -9.16
CA ILE A 193 -2.18 -46.82 -8.88
C ILE A 193 -3.35 -45.82 -8.72
N LYS A 194 -3.40 -45.08 -7.66
CA LYS A 194 -4.47 -44.09 -7.40
C LYS A 194 -4.05 -42.66 -7.76
N GLN A 195 -4.97 -41.88 -8.32
CA GLN A 195 -4.74 -40.46 -8.62
C GLN A 195 -4.27 -39.65 -7.39
N VAL A 196 -4.75 -40.02 -6.19
CA VAL A 196 -4.39 -39.34 -4.94
C VAL A 196 -2.90 -39.52 -4.63
N ASP A 197 -2.31 -40.66 -4.95
CA ASP A 197 -0.89 -40.92 -4.72
C ASP A 197 0.00 -40.08 -5.63
N LEU A 198 -0.38 -39.93 -6.91
CA LEU A 198 0.28 -39.04 -7.86
C LEU A 198 0.15 -37.57 -7.43
N MET A 199 -1.03 -37.15 -6.98
CA MET A 199 -1.25 -35.79 -6.49
C MET A 199 -0.35 -35.47 -5.29
N ARG A 200 -0.22 -36.40 -4.33
CA ARG A 200 0.64 -36.23 -3.14
C ARG A 200 2.13 -36.24 -3.52
N LYS A 201 2.55 -37.22 -4.32
CA LYS A 201 3.95 -37.38 -4.75
C LYS A 201 4.50 -36.13 -5.44
N TYR A 202 3.71 -35.50 -6.30
CA TYR A 202 4.12 -34.36 -7.13
C TYR A 202 3.58 -33.01 -6.66
N ASN A 203 2.89 -32.95 -5.55
CA ASN A 203 2.25 -31.75 -5.00
C ASN A 203 1.46 -30.94 -6.05
N ILE A 204 0.56 -31.64 -6.75
CA ILE A 204 -0.30 -31.08 -7.80
C ILE A 204 -1.78 -31.24 -7.47
N SER A 205 -2.59 -30.28 -7.94
CA SER A 205 -4.04 -30.35 -7.76
C SER A 205 -4.68 -31.41 -8.65
N ARG A 206 -5.87 -31.89 -8.25
CA ARG A 206 -6.66 -32.83 -9.04
C ARG A 206 -6.93 -32.32 -10.47
N ASN A 207 -7.22 -31.04 -10.62
CA ASN A 207 -7.48 -30.43 -11.92
C ASN A 207 -6.22 -30.40 -12.80
N THR A 208 -5.06 -30.12 -12.19
CA THR A 208 -3.77 -30.19 -12.89
C THR A 208 -3.45 -31.60 -13.36
N LEU A 209 -3.64 -32.60 -12.47
CA LEU A 209 -3.41 -33.99 -12.84
C LEU A 209 -4.36 -34.45 -13.97
N LYS A 210 -5.67 -34.16 -13.87
CA LYS A 210 -6.63 -34.48 -14.95
C LYS A 210 -6.24 -33.87 -16.29
N LYS A 211 -5.82 -32.59 -16.27
CA LYS A 211 -5.34 -31.92 -17.48
C LYS A 211 -4.11 -32.62 -18.07
N TYR A 212 -3.19 -33.08 -17.23
CA TYR A 212 -1.97 -33.77 -17.68
C TYR A 212 -2.28 -35.15 -18.24
N ILE A 213 -3.21 -35.88 -17.60
CA ILE A 213 -3.69 -37.18 -18.13
C ILE A 213 -4.32 -36.99 -19.50
N SER A 214 -5.19 -35.98 -19.69
CA SER A 214 -5.84 -35.73 -20.99
C SER A 214 -4.91 -35.26 -22.10
N LEU A 215 -3.67 -34.86 -21.80
CA LEU A 215 -2.66 -34.48 -22.77
C LEU A 215 -1.73 -35.65 -23.16
N ILE A 216 -1.77 -36.75 -22.39
CA ILE A 216 -0.95 -37.97 -22.61
C ILE A 216 -1.79 -39.06 -23.27
N GLN A 217 -3.12 -39.08 -23.08
CA GLN A 217 -4.08 -39.91 -23.79
C GLN A 217 -4.26 -39.46 -25.24
#